data_e9a02f1c1feffb5dc88982da62e198fa
#
_entry.id   e9a02f1c1feffb5dc88982da62e198fa
#
_cell.length_a   1.000
_cell.length_b   1.000
_cell.length_c   1.000
_cell.angle_alpha   90.00
_cell.angle_beta   90.00
_cell.angle_gamma   90.00
#
_symmetry.space_group_name_H-M   'P 1'
#
loop_
_entity.id
_entity.type
_entity.pdbx_description
1 polymer ?
#
loop_
_entity_poly.entity_id
_entity_poly.type
_entity_poly.pdbx_seq_one_letter_code
_entity_poly.pdbx_strand_id
1 'polypeptide(L)'
;METGWSEQNSKLLAELIEGHAKSRDCLSSERAYCVFDFDNTTCVGDSEDLFLVEQLKNLYFAIRPESMGAVLMQGMSDVAEHSYFIPRVGKSARPADMAADASAAYKRLWDCGLISSNPVNSCQKTAYEKNPDFLEFSSKMRCLYDLVAIAKGDGFSYLWCKSWFTGMKPEELRKAAELYLSGCLLKDGDKLHAAAFSGPNGYDSRCGPVRTEFSYPYSISKGMRALYRLLKERCIDIYIVSTSHTEIIDAQAYMTELFGLEGVAGIYGISFPVEEGRYVCRYSESLIREMLPERKTRVIRERIAPGYHGRGPLLTAMDSAFDLDFCTAFPDTQLTLIMSRARGNAATEHTGLTWPQCNWAETFSTRNRRYAFQGIDETNGQLVPVETTACPTDTDNKT
;
A
#
# COMPACT_ATOMS: atom_id res chain seq x y z
N MET A 1 -5.87 21.65 15.10
CA MET A 1 -6.06 20.91 13.83
C MET A 1 -7.52 20.48 13.75
N GLU A 2 -8.33 21.20 12.98
CA GLU A 2 -9.81 20.99 12.93
C GLU A 2 -10.27 19.99 11.85
N THR A 3 -9.40 19.08 11.42
CA THR A 3 -9.64 18.30 10.20
C THR A 3 -9.78 16.79 10.48
N GLY A 4 -10.69 16.46 11.41
CA GLY A 4 -11.03 15.05 11.72
C GLY A 4 -10.16 14.39 12.79
N TRP A 5 -9.14 15.07 13.31
CA TRP A 5 -8.42 14.63 14.50
C TRP A 5 -9.33 14.68 15.74
N SER A 6 -9.22 13.70 16.63
CA SER A 6 -9.82 13.85 17.95
C SER A 6 -9.21 15.06 18.68
N GLU A 7 -9.97 15.69 19.56
CA GLU A 7 -9.48 16.85 20.34
C GLU A 7 -8.23 16.49 21.15
N GLN A 8 -8.24 15.32 21.77
CA GLN A 8 -7.10 14.80 22.51
C GLN A 8 -5.84 14.62 21.63
N ASN A 9 -5.99 14.01 20.45
CA ASN A 9 -4.87 13.81 19.53
C ASN A 9 -4.36 15.14 18.96
N SER A 10 -5.26 16.07 18.63
CA SER A 10 -4.90 17.41 18.17
C SER A 10 -4.03 18.14 19.19
N LYS A 11 -4.42 18.08 20.47
CA LYS A 11 -3.67 18.71 21.58
C LYS A 11 -2.32 18.02 21.76
N LEU A 12 -2.31 16.69 21.82
CA LEU A 12 -1.10 15.87 22.01
C LEU A 12 -0.07 16.12 20.91
N LEU A 13 -0.50 16.14 19.65
CA LEU A 13 0.38 16.43 18.51
C LEU A 13 0.88 17.87 18.52
N ALA A 14 0.02 18.84 18.83
CA ALA A 14 0.43 20.24 18.91
C ALA A 14 1.49 20.45 19.99
N GLU A 15 1.30 19.91 21.19
CA GLU A 15 2.27 19.99 22.29
C GLU A 15 3.61 19.33 21.90
N LEU A 16 3.57 18.14 21.31
CA LEU A 16 4.76 17.43 20.86
C LEU A 16 5.54 18.23 19.81
N ILE A 17 4.85 18.73 18.79
CA ILE A 17 5.45 19.45 17.66
C ILE A 17 6.04 20.80 18.14
N GLU A 18 5.30 21.59 18.93
CA GLU A 18 5.79 22.87 19.44
C GLU A 18 6.98 22.70 20.37
N GLY A 19 7.00 21.62 21.20
CA GLY A 19 8.13 21.31 22.07
C GLY A 19 9.44 20.97 21.34
N HIS A 20 9.36 20.63 20.02
CA HIS A 20 10.51 20.25 19.19
C HIS A 20 10.71 21.14 17.97
N ALA A 21 9.94 22.22 17.87
CA ALA A 21 10.06 23.19 16.79
C ALA A 21 11.47 23.82 16.76
N LYS A 22 11.99 24.01 15.55
CA LYS A 22 13.28 24.66 15.30
C LYS A 22 13.13 25.83 14.32
N SER A 23 14.12 26.73 14.33
CA SER A 23 14.20 27.77 13.33
C SER A 23 14.64 27.16 11.97
N ARG A 24 14.33 27.86 10.87
CA ARG A 24 14.72 27.41 9.52
C ARG A 24 16.24 27.34 9.33
N ASP A 25 16.99 28.14 10.09
CA ASP A 25 18.47 28.21 10.02
C ASP A 25 19.14 27.08 10.82
N CYS A 26 18.37 26.25 11.54
CA CYS A 26 18.88 25.12 12.29
C CYS A 26 19.44 24.05 11.34
N LEU A 27 20.61 23.48 11.70
CA LEU A 27 21.18 22.37 10.94
C LEU A 27 20.21 21.20 10.92
N SER A 28 20.12 20.50 9.78
CA SER A 28 19.23 19.35 9.62
C SER A 28 19.48 18.28 10.70
N SER A 29 20.74 18.04 11.07
CA SER A 29 21.12 17.08 12.11
C SER A 29 20.60 17.43 13.52
N GLU A 30 20.25 18.69 13.78
CA GLU A 30 19.72 19.15 15.06
C GLU A 30 18.19 19.14 15.12
N ARG A 31 17.53 18.97 13.97
CA ARG A 31 16.08 18.85 13.87
C ARG A 31 15.60 17.53 14.47
N ALA A 32 14.33 17.50 14.84
CA ALA A 32 13.63 16.22 15.04
C ALA A 32 13.16 15.69 13.70
N TYR A 33 12.86 14.39 13.64
CA TYR A 33 12.24 13.78 12.49
C TYR A 33 11.13 12.81 12.89
N CYS A 34 10.19 12.59 11.97
CA CYS A 34 9.08 11.66 12.12
C CYS A 34 9.17 10.58 11.05
N VAL A 35 8.70 9.37 11.36
CA VAL A 35 8.63 8.26 10.40
C VAL A 35 7.20 7.77 10.30
N PHE A 36 6.67 7.77 9.09
CA PHE A 36 5.32 7.32 8.77
C PHE A 36 5.40 6.09 7.88
N ASP A 37 4.55 5.10 8.15
CA ASP A 37 4.12 4.19 7.12
C ASP A 37 3.25 4.94 6.09
N PHE A 38 3.01 4.33 4.92
CA PHE A 38 2.29 5.02 3.84
C PHE A 38 0.85 4.55 3.69
N ASP A 39 0.66 3.33 3.21
CA ASP A 39 -0.66 2.80 2.90
C ASP A 39 -1.47 2.56 4.17
N ASN A 40 -2.73 3.01 4.18
CA ASN A 40 -3.62 3.00 5.35
C ASN A 40 -3.11 3.77 6.59
N THR A 41 -1.99 4.47 6.47
CA THR A 41 -1.42 5.33 7.50
C THR A 41 -1.37 6.78 7.05
N THR A 42 -0.54 7.11 6.07
CA THR A 42 -0.46 8.44 5.44
C THR A 42 -1.59 8.65 4.45
N CYS A 43 -1.87 7.66 3.61
CA CYS A 43 -3.06 7.65 2.76
C CYS A 43 -4.10 6.65 3.30
N VAL A 44 -5.35 6.85 2.93
CA VAL A 44 -6.44 5.92 3.17
C VAL A 44 -6.54 4.99 1.97
N GLY A 45 -6.54 3.69 2.23
CA GLY A 45 -6.47 2.65 1.22
C GLY A 45 -5.03 2.24 0.90
N ASP A 46 -4.92 1.15 0.15
CA ASP A 46 -3.65 0.62 -0.35
C ASP A 46 -3.40 1.16 -1.76
N SER A 47 -2.41 2.03 -1.88
CA SER A 47 -2.09 2.70 -3.14
C SER A 47 -1.46 1.76 -4.17
N GLU A 48 -0.72 0.74 -3.73
CA GLU A 48 -0.13 -0.25 -4.62
C GLU A 48 -1.21 -1.19 -5.18
N ASP A 49 -2.12 -1.70 -4.34
CA ASP A 49 -3.25 -2.52 -4.80
C ASP A 49 -4.12 -1.75 -5.80
N LEU A 50 -4.41 -0.47 -5.52
CA LEU A 50 -5.16 0.38 -6.46
C LEU A 50 -4.40 0.58 -7.77
N PHE A 51 -3.08 0.81 -7.69
CA PHE A 51 -2.24 0.94 -8.88
C PHE A 51 -2.27 -0.34 -9.74
N LEU A 52 -2.18 -1.53 -9.13
CA LEU A 52 -2.28 -2.81 -9.85
C LEU A 52 -3.63 -2.98 -10.56
N VAL A 53 -4.71 -2.52 -9.94
CA VAL A 53 -6.04 -2.50 -10.58
C VAL A 53 -6.05 -1.60 -11.81
N GLU A 54 -5.51 -0.39 -11.69
CA GLU A 54 -5.42 0.54 -12.82
C GLU A 54 -4.44 0.04 -13.88
N GLN A 55 -3.36 -0.64 -13.50
CA GLN A 55 -2.44 -1.31 -14.42
C GLN A 55 -3.16 -2.35 -15.27
N LEU A 56 -3.99 -3.20 -14.65
CA LEU A 56 -4.83 -4.17 -15.36
C LEU A 56 -5.84 -3.49 -16.29
N LYS A 57 -6.58 -2.50 -15.79
CA LYS A 57 -7.57 -1.77 -16.58
C LYS A 57 -6.98 -1.05 -17.80
N ASN A 58 -5.71 -0.66 -17.72
CA ASN A 58 -5.04 0.06 -18.80
C ASN A 58 -4.11 -0.81 -19.64
N LEU A 59 -4.04 -2.12 -19.38
CA LEU A 59 -3.11 -3.06 -20.02
C LEU A 59 -1.66 -2.53 -20.03
N TYR A 60 -1.27 -1.89 -18.93
CA TYR A 60 0.02 -1.25 -18.78
C TYR A 60 1.07 -2.26 -18.31
N PHE A 61 1.76 -2.87 -19.25
CA PHE A 61 2.76 -3.92 -19.02
C PHE A 61 3.92 -3.79 -20.02
N ALA A 62 5.12 -4.19 -19.56
CA ALA A 62 6.32 -4.24 -20.38
C ALA A 62 6.96 -5.63 -20.44
N ILE A 63 6.32 -6.63 -19.83
CA ILE A 63 6.80 -8.01 -19.82
C ILE A 63 6.65 -8.59 -21.25
N ARG A 64 7.71 -9.21 -21.76
CA ARG A 64 7.62 -9.91 -23.04
C ARG A 64 6.74 -11.16 -22.92
N PRO A 65 5.89 -11.49 -23.92
CA PRO A 65 4.95 -12.61 -23.83
C PRO A 65 5.61 -13.94 -23.47
N GLU A 66 6.78 -14.21 -24.02
CA GLU A 66 7.56 -15.43 -23.75
C GLU A 66 8.06 -15.53 -22.31
N SER A 67 8.16 -14.41 -21.60
CA SER A 67 8.61 -14.34 -20.21
C SER A 67 7.46 -14.32 -19.22
N MET A 68 6.21 -14.04 -19.65
CA MET A 68 5.08 -13.79 -18.76
C MET A 68 4.85 -14.96 -17.79
N GLY A 69 4.80 -16.18 -18.27
CA GLY A 69 4.60 -17.37 -17.44
C GLY A 69 5.71 -17.55 -16.40
N ALA A 70 6.97 -17.32 -16.78
CA ALA A 70 8.10 -17.42 -15.86
C ALA A 70 8.04 -16.33 -14.78
N VAL A 71 7.65 -15.10 -15.14
CA VAL A 71 7.48 -13.99 -14.19
C VAL A 71 6.38 -14.32 -13.19
N LEU A 72 5.22 -14.80 -13.64
CA LEU A 72 4.09 -15.13 -12.76
C LEU A 72 4.35 -16.33 -11.85
N MET A 73 5.22 -17.26 -12.26
CA MET A 73 5.53 -18.46 -11.47
C MET A 73 6.79 -18.33 -10.62
N GLN A 74 7.44 -17.16 -10.62
CA GLN A 74 8.64 -16.96 -9.86
C GLN A 74 8.40 -17.08 -8.35
N GLY A 75 9.23 -17.89 -7.67
CA GLY A 75 9.08 -18.17 -6.24
C GLY A 75 7.89 -19.07 -5.86
N MET A 76 7.20 -19.66 -6.87
CA MET A 76 5.99 -20.46 -6.68
C MET A 76 6.19 -21.97 -6.90
N SER A 77 7.41 -22.45 -7.15
CA SER A 77 7.67 -23.85 -7.56
C SER A 77 7.19 -24.91 -6.56
N ASP A 78 7.19 -24.57 -5.27
CA ASP A 78 6.76 -25.45 -4.19
C ASP A 78 5.23 -25.57 -4.05
N VAL A 79 4.47 -24.63 -4.57
CA VAL A 79 3.00 -24.55 -4.46
C VAL A 79 2.29 -24.58 -5.81
N ALA A 80 3.01 -24.54 -6.92
CA ALA A 80 2.52 -24.37 -8.28
C ALA A 80 1.38 -25.34 -8.66
N GLU A 81 1.54 -26.61 -8.30
CA GLU A 81 0.65 -27.72 -8.68
C GLU A 81 -0.39 -28.07 -7.59
N HIS A 82 -0.34 -27.41 -6.44
CA HIS A 82 -1.33 -27.59 -5.39
C HIS A 82 -2.60 -26.81 -5.68
N SER A 83 -3.75 -27.40 -5.39
CA SER A 83 -5.06 -26.75 -5.56
C SER A 83 -5.48 -26.05 -4.27
N TYR A 84 -5.81 -24.77 -4.37
CA TYR A 84 -6.25 -23.95 -3.26
C TYR A 84 -7.65 -23.42 -3.50
N PHE A 85 -8.49 -23.43 -2.45
CA PHE A 85 -9.80 -22.82 -2.49
C PHE A 85 -9.69 -21.30 -2.39
N ILE A 86 -10.35 -20.59 -3.30
CA ILE A 86 -10.35 -19.12 -3.36
C ILE A 86 -11.74 -18.64 -2.88
N PRO A 87 -11.87 -18.14 -1.64
CA PRO A 87 -13.17 -17.80 -1.06
C PRO A 87 -13.98 -16.79 -1.88
N ARG A 88 -13.32 -15.73 -2.38
CA ARG A 88 -13.95 -14.68 -3.18
C ARG A 88 -14.55 -15.19 -4.49
N VAL A 89 -14.01 -16.27 -5.03
CA VAL A 89 -14.43 -16.85 -6.31
C VAL A 89 -15.34 -18.07 -6.11
N GLY A 90 -15.29 -18.69 -4.93
CA GLY A 90 -16.07 -19.88 -4.57
C GLY A 90 -15.61 -21.16 -5.28
N LYS A 91 -14.34 -21.22 -5.73
CA LYS A 91 -13.78 -22.40 -6.40
C LYS A 91 -12.30 -22.59 -6.10
N SER A 92 -11.82 -23.80 -6.38
CA SER A 92 -10.40 -24.13 -6.24
C SER A 92 -9.67 -24.00 -7.58
N ALA A 93 -8.39 -23.61 -7.53
CA ALA A 93 -7.51 -23.54 -8.68
C ALA A 93 -6.06 -23.81 -8.29
N ARG A 94 -5.23 -24.18 -9.28
CA ARG A 94 -3.78 -24.30 -9.13
C ARG A 94 -3.11 -23.01 -9.63
N PRO A 95 -2.10 -22.48 -8.94
CA PRO A 95 -1.33 -21.32 -9.42
C PRO A 95 -0.79 -21.50 -10.84
N ALA A 96 -0.26 -22.69 -11.16
CA ALA A 96 0.25 -22.99 -12.50
C ALA A 96 -0.80 -22.86 -13.60
N ASP A 97 -2.02 -23.36 -13.37
CA ASP A 97 -3.11 -23.26 -14.36
C ASP A 97 -3.58 -21.81 -14.53
N MET A 98 -3.73 -21.08 -13.44
CA MET A 98 -4.15 -19.67 -13.46
C MET A 98 -3.13 -18.79 -14.19
N ALA A 99 -1.83 -19.01 -13.91
CA ALA A 99 -0.75 -18.30 -14.59
C ALA A 99 -0.66 -18.66 -16.08
N ALA A 100 -0.92 -19.93 -16.45
CA ALA A 100 -0.94 -20.35 -17.85
C ALA A 100 -2.09 -19.70 -18.63
N ASP A 101 -3.30 -19.64 -18.03
CA ASP A 101 -4.46 -18.97 -18.63
C ASP A 101 -4.19 -17.48 -18.84
N ALA A 102 -3.68 -16.78 -17.80
CA ALA A 102 -3.30 -15.38 -17.88
C ALA A 102 -2.24 -15.13 -18.97
N SER A 103 -1.20 -15.97 -19.02
CA SER A 103 -0.11 -15.82 -20.00
C SER A 103 -0.58 -16.04 -21.44
N ALA A 104 -1.50 -16.99 -21.67
CA ALA A 104 -2.06 -17.24 -22.98
C ALA A 104 -2.92 -16.07 -23.48
N ALA A 105 -3.76 -15.51 -22.60
CA ALA A 105 -4.55 -14.32 -22.92
C ALA A 105 -3.66 -13.09 -23.15
N TYR A 106 -2.64 -12.90 -22.32
CA TYR A 106 -1.65 -11.82 -22.47
C TYR A 106 -0.95 -11.85 -23.81
N LYS A 107 -0.52 -13.05 -24.25
CA LYS A 107 0.13 -13.20 -25.56
C LYS A 107 -0.78 -12.74 -26.69
N ARG A 108 -2.07 -13.10 -26.69
CA ARG A 108 -3.02 -12.66 -27.71
C ARG A 108 -3.23 -11.15 -27.71
N LEU A 109 -3.31 -10.53 -26.51
CA LEU A 109 -3.39 -9.08 -26.37
C LEU A 109 -2.14 -8.38 -26.91
N TRP A 110 -0.96 -8.96 -26.66
CA TRP A 110 0.30 -8.46 -27.21
C TRP A 110 0.34 -8.54 -28.72
N ASP A 111 0.00 -9.70 -29.29
CA ASP A 111 -0.01 -9.92 -30.73
C ASP A 111 -1.00 -8.98 -31.46
N CYS A 112 -2.07 -8.55 -30.77
CA CYS A 112 -3.01 -7.54 -31.26
C CYS A 112 -2.55 -6.10 -31.03
N GLY A 113 -1.38 -5.87 -30.40
CA GLY A 113 -0.87 -4.52 -30.13
C GLY A 113 -1.64 -3.75 -29.05
N LEU A 114 -2.37 -4.44 -28.17
CA LEU A 114 -3.17 -3.82 -27.11
C LEU A 114 -2.38 -3.59 -25.81
N ILE A 115 -1.27 -4.30 -25.61
CA ILE A 115 -0.38 -4.10 -24.47
C ILE A 115 0.47 -2.86 -24.72
N SER A 116 0.52 -1.98 -23.72
CA SER A 116 1.29 -0.75 -23.80
C SER A 116 2.18 -0.56 -22.59
N SER A 117 3.45 -0.24 -22.82
CA SER A 117 4.37 0.29 -21.79
C SER A 117 4.30 1.81 -21.66
N ASN A 118 3.42 2.48 -22.40
CA ASN A 118 3.19 3.92 -22.31
C ASN A 118 1.83 4.19 -21.62
N PRO A 119 1.80 4.85 -20.44
CA PRO A 119 0.58 5.03 -19.66
C PRO A 119 -0.46 5.99 -20.29
N VAL A 120 -0.18 6.62 -21.40
CA VAL A 120 -0.88 7.85 -21.84
C VAL A 120 -2.07 7.59 -22.79
N ASN A 121 -2.51 6.41 -23.10
CA ASN A 121 -3.59 6.22 -24.07
C ASN A 121 -4.94 5.81 -23.47
N SER A 122 -5.59 6.74 -22.77
CA SER A 122 -7.00 6.57 -22.34
C SER A 122 -8.01 6.42 -23.51
N CYS A 123 -7.64 6.83 -24.71
CA CYS A 123 -8.49 6.64 -25.92
C CYS A 123 -8.62 5.18 -26.38
N GLN A 124 -7.76 4.28 -25.92
CA GLN A 124 -7.83 2.85 -26.27
C GLN A 124 -8.71 2.03 -25.32
N LYS A 125 -9.05 2.52 -24.13
CA LYS A 125 -9.84 1.78 -23.12
C LYS A 125 -11.14 1.20 -23.69
N THR A 126 -11.93 2.01 -24.38
CA THR A 126 -13.22 1.57 -24.95
C THR A 126 -13.07 0.51 -26.05
N ALA A 127 -11.89 0.40 -26.65
CA ALA A 127 -11.64 -0.54 -27.74
C ALA A 127 -11.47 -1.99 -27.26
N TYR A 128 -11.00 -2.21 -26.02
CA TYR A 128 -10.71 -3.56 -25.53
C TYR A 128 -11.50 -4.02 -24.30
N GLU A 129 -12.30 -3.15 -23.65
CA GLU A 129 -13.09 -3.52 -22.45
C GLU A 129 -14.01 -4.74 -22.66
N LYS A 130 -14.45 -4.98 -23.88
CA LYS A 130 -15.25 -6.14 -24.25
C LYS A 130 -14.45 -7.26 -24.93
N ASN A 131 -13.14 -7.08 -25.08
CA ASN A 131 -12.29 -8.09 -25.70
C ASN A 131 -12.20 -9.33 -24.79
N PRO A 132 -12.49 -10.54 -25.26
CA PRO A 132 -12.45 -11.75 -24.44
C PRO A 132 -11.08 -12.02 -23.80
N ASP A 133 -9.99 -11.72 -24.51
CA ASP A 133 -8.63 -11.90 -23.99
C ASP A 133 -8.33 -10.90 -22.86
N PHE A 134 -8.84 -9.66 -22.95
CA PHE A 134 -8.74 -8.69 -21.87
C PHE A 134 -9.49 -9.14 -20.62
N LEU A 135 -10.73 -9.60 -20.80
CA LEU A 135 -11.55 -10.09 -19.69
C LEU A 135 -10.92 -11.30 -19.01
N GLU A 136 -10.38 -12.23 -19.81
CA GLU A 136 -9.67 -13.41 -19.31
C GLU A 136 -8.39 -13.01 -18.58
N PHE A 137 -7.51 -12.22 -19.21
CA PHE A 137 -6.26 -11.78 -18.64
C PHE A 137 -6.46 -11.05 -17.31
N SER A 138 -7.30 -10.02 -17.29
CA SER A 138 -7.47 -9.17 -16.11
C SER A 138 -8.10 -9.94 -14.95
N SER A 139 -9.09 -10.79 -15.19
CA SER A 139 -9.71 -11.62 -14.16
C SER A 139 -8.75 -12.67 -13.61
N LYS A 140 -7.95 -13.32 -14.45
CA LYS A 140 -6.95 -14.31 -14.02
C LYS A 140 -5.82 -13.67 -13.22
N MET A 141 -5.30 -12.54 -13.67
CA MET A 141 -4.22 -11.82 -12.97
C MET A 141 -4.66 -11.41 -11.57
N ARG A 142 -5.86 -10.81 -11.45
CA ARG A 142 -6.35 -10.41 -10.12
C ARG A 142 -6.66 -11.60 -9.21
N CYS A 143 -7.23 -12.67 -9.79
CA CYS A 143 -7.49 -13.89 -9.04
C CYS A 143 -6.19 -14.61 -8.64
N LEU A 144 -5.17 -14.59 -9.49
CA LEU A 144 -3.85 -15.16 -9.17
C LEU A 144 -3.18 -14.44 -8.01
N TYR A 145 -3.33 -13.12 -7.90
CA TYR A 145 -2.85 -12.37 -6.73
C TYR A 145 -3.46 -12.88 -5.42
N ASP A 146 -4.79 -13.07 -5.37
CA ASP A 146 -5.45 -13.65 -4.21
C ASP A 146 -4.99 -15.10 -3.95
N LEU A 147 -4.80 -15.87 -5.02
CA LEU A 147 -4.33 -17.26 -4.93
C LEU A 147 -2.91 -17.37 -4.38
N VAL A 148 -2.02 -16.46 -4.78
CA VAL A 148 -0.65 -16.36 -4.24
C VAL A 148 -0.67 -16.01 -2.76
N ALA A 149 -1.53 -15.10 -2.32
CA ALA A 149 -1.69 -14.76 -0.90
C ALA A 149 -2.16 -15.98 -0.09
N ILE A 150 -3.10 -16.76 -0.61
CA ILE A 150 -3.59 -17.99 0.02
C ILE A 150 -2.48 -19.05 0.11
N ALA A 151 -1.69 -19.20 -0.95
CA ALA A 151 -0.68 -20.26 -1.05
C ALA A 151 0.61 -19.98 -0.29
N LYS A 152 1.04 -18.70 -0.21
CA LYS A 152 2.36 -18.27 0.30
C LYS A 152 2.28 -17.21 1.40
N GLY A 153 1.08 -16.68 1.69
CA GLY A 153 0.87 -15.60 2.65
C GLY A 153 0.98 -14.19 2.04
N ASP A 154 0.40 -13.22 2.75
CA ASP A 154 0.28 -11.82 2.30
C ASP A 154 1.65 -11.17 2.04
N GLY A 155 2.63 -11.38 2.94
CA GLY A 155 3.97 -10.81 2.75
C GLY A 155 4.62 -11.25 1.44
N PHE A 156 4.43 -12.52 1.03
CA PHE A 156 4.96 -12.99 -0.25
C PHE A 156 4.16 -12.42 -1.42
N SER A 157 2.83 -12.34 -1.35
CA SER A 157 2.01 -11.79 -2.44
C SER A 157 2.31 -10.32 -2.71
N TYR A 158 2.56 -9.51 -1.67
CA TYR A 158 3.03 -8.13 -1.80
C TYR A 158 4.38 -8.00 -2.52
N LEU A 159 5.29 -8.94 -2.31
CA LEU A 159 6.53 -8.96 -3.07
C LEU A 159 6.29 -9.45 -4.51
N TRP A 160 5.48 -10.50 -4.65
CA TRP A 160 5.19 -11.15 -5.91
C TRP A 160 4.52 -10.22 -6.93
N CYS A 161 3.56 -9.40 -6.50
CA CYS A 161 2.85 -8.49 -7.40
C CYS A 161 3.76 -7.45 -8.06
N LYS A 162 4.85 -7.07 -7.40
CA LYS A 162 5.86 -6.16 -7.96
C LYS A 162 6.57 -6.74 -9.20
N SER A 163 6.49 -8.08 -9.41
CA SER A 163 6.97 -8.72 -10.62
C SER A 163 6.25 -8.23 -11.89
N TRP A 164 5.03 -7.69 -11.74
CA TRP A 164 4.25 -7.12 -12.85
C TRP A 164 4.92 -5.88 -13.46
N PHE A 165 5.86 -5.26 -12.76
CA PHE A 165 6.64 -4.10 -13.26
C PHE A 165 7.87 -4.50 -14.07
N THR A 166 8.14 -5.82 -14.23
CA THR A 166 9.27 -6.31 -15.03
C THR A 166 9.27 -5.71 -16.43
N GLY A 167 10.42 -5.19 -16.84
CA GLY A 167 10.63 -4.54 -18.14
C GLY A 167 10.26 -3.06 -18.18
N MET A 168 9.60 -2.51 -17.17
CA MET A 168 9.31 -1.08 -17.05
C MET A 168 10.57 -0.33 -16.60
N LYS A 169 10.67 0.95 -16.98
CA LYS A 169 11.64 1.84 -16.39
C LYS A 169 11.08 2.50 -15.13
N PRO A 170 11.92 2.81 -14.13
CA PRO A 170 11.47 3.48 -12.92
C PRO A 170 10.68 4.76 -13.20
N GLU A 171 11.17 5.62 -14.09
CA GLU A 171 10.51 6.87 -14.45
C GLU A 171 9.16 6.67 -15.18
N GLU A 172 9.01 5.56 -15.94
CA GLU A 172 7.74 5.21 -16.60
C GLU A 172 6.72 4.73 -15.56
N LEU A 173 7.14 3.92 -14.59
CA LEU A 173 6.29 3.45 -13.50
C LEU A 173 5.83 4.62 -12.61
N ARG A 174 6.74 5.52 -12.25
CA ARG A 174 6.41 6.72 -11.47
C ARG A 174 5.35 7.59 -12.18
N LYS A 175 5.54 7.87 -13.47
CA LYS A 175 4.58 8.66 -14.26
C LYS A 175 3.21 7.98 -14.35
N ALA A 176 3.18 6.64 -14.48
CA ALA A 176 1.94 5.89 -14.46
C ALA A 176 1.24 6.00 -13.10
N ALA A 177 2.00 5.92 -12.00
CA ALA A 177 1.47 6.10 -10.65
C ALA A 177 0.89 7.52 -10.45
N GLU A 178 1.60 8.56 -10.88
CA GLU A 178 1.10 9.94 -10.87
C GLU A 178 -0.24 10.06 -11.59
N LEU A 179 -0.32 9.52 -12.80
CA LEU A 179 -1.52 9.61 -13.66
C LEU A 179 -2.70 8.82 -13.07
N TYR A 180 -2.47 7.57 -12.70
CA TYR A 180 -3.56 6.68 -12.30
C TYR A 180 -4.07 7.01 -10.91
N LEU A 181 -3.17 7.20 -9.94
CA LEU A 181 -3.57 7.47 -8.57
C LEU A 181 -4.19 8.85 -8.39
N SER A 182 -3.69 9.88 -9.11
CA SER A 182 -4.34 11.20 -9.07
C SER A 182 -5.77 11.17 -9.61
N GLY A 183 -6.02 10.34 -10.62
CA GLY A 183 -7.37 10.12 -11.17
C GLY A 183 -8.30 9.34 -10.23
N CYS A 184 -7.74 8.64 -9.26
CA CYS A 184 -8.47 7.83 -8.28
C CYS A 184 -8.70 8.52 -6.93
N LEU A 185 -8.14 9.71 -6.69
CA LEU A 185 -8.32 10.43 -5.43
C LEU A 185 -9.81 10.74 -5.20
N LEU A 186 -10.34 10.26 -4.07
CA LEU A 186 -11.70 10.60 -3.63
C LEU A 186 -11.79 12.10 -3.29
N LYS A 187 -12.82 12.73 -3.81
CA LYS A 187 -13.25 14.09 -3.45
C LYS A 187 -14.44 14.00 -2.49
N ASP A 188 -14.73 15.11 -1.83
CA ASP A 188 -15.89 15.18 -0.93
C ASP A 188 -17.18 14.76 -1.68
N GLY A 189 -17.86 13.73 -1.17
CA GLY A 189 -19.09 13.20 -1.75
C GLY A 189 -18.90 12.12 -2.83
N ASP A 190 -17.67 11.79 -3.20
CA ASP A 190 -17.41 10.71 -4.14
C ASP A 190 -17.77 9.34 -3.53
N LYS A 191 -18.17 8.43 -4.40
CA LYS A 191 -18.31 7.02 -4.04
C LYS A 191 -16.96 6.33 -4.09
N LEU A 192 -16.81 5.26 -3.29
CA LEU A 192 -15.63 4.41 -3.35
C LEU A 192 -15.35 3.91 -4.77
N HIS A 193 -14.08 3.85 -5.14
CA HIS A 193 -13.69 3.21 -6.39
C HIS A 193 -14.05 1.73 -6.33
N ALA A 194 -14.77 1.27 -7.35
CA ALA A 194 -15.09 -0.14 -7.51
C ALA A 194 -14.45 -0.68 -8.78
N ALA A 195 -13.97 -1.91 -8.70
CA ALA A 195 -13.50 -2.66 -9.83
C ALA A 195 -14.07 -4.07 -9.79
N ALA A 196 -14.43 -4.57 -10.97
CA ALA A 196 -14.83 -5.95 -11.16
C ALA A 196 -14.11 -6.50 -12.38
N PHE A 197 -13.48 -7.66 -12.22
CA PHE A 197 -12.90 -8.40 -13.32
C PHE A 197 -13.63 -9.73 -13.45
N SER A 198 -14.16 -10.00 -14.64
CA SER A 198 -14.95 -11.21 -14.92
C SER A 198 -14.45 -11.86 -16.19
N GLY A 199 -13.98 -13.11 -16.09
CA GLY A 199 -13.62 -13.90 -17.23
C GLY A 199 -14.84 -14.24 -18.10
N PRO A 200 -14.70 -14.30 -19.41
CA PRO A 200 -15.81 -14.56 -20.34
C PRO A 200 -16.26 -16.03 -20.26
N ASN A 201 -17.57 -16.23 -20.40
CA ASN A 201 -18.12 -17.58 -20.49
C ASN A 201 -17.70 -18.23 -21.82
N GLY A 202 -17.39 -19.53 -21.77
CA GLY A 202 -17.04 -20.31 -22.98
C GLY A 202 -15.63 -20.03 -23.52
N TYR A 203 -14.83 -19.27 -22.79
CA TYR A 203 -13.42 -19.08 -23.15
C TYR A 203 -12.62 -20.34 -22.84
N ASP A 204 -11.73 -20.72 -23.77
CA ASP A 204 -10.88 -21.90 -23.64
C ASP A 204 -9.76 -21.60 -22.60
N SER A 205 -10.00 -22.02 -21.36
CA SER A 205 -9.07 -21.86 -20.25
C SER A 205 -9.17 -23.01 -19.25
N ARG A 206 -8.05 -23.33 -18.59
CA ARG A 206 -7.95 -24.45 -17.63
C ARG A 206 -8.77 -24.21 -16.37
N CYS A 207 -8.76 -22.98 -15.88
CA CYS A 207 -9.48 -22.60 -14.66
C CYS A 207 -10.95 -22.24 -14.92
N GLY A 208 -11.39 -22.09 -16.20
CA GLY A 208 -12.71 -21.56 -16.53
C GLY A 208 -12.93 -20.12 -16.01
N PRO A 209 -14.11 -19.53 -16.18
CA PRO A 209 -14.36 -18.16 -15.80
C PRO A 209 -14.19 -17.95 -14.29
N VAL A 210 -13.58 -16.81 -13.92
CA VAL A 210 -13.46 -16.32 -12.53
C VAL A 210 -13.98 -14.89 -12.47
N ARG A 211 -14.52 -14.50 -11.31
CA ARG A 211 -14.99 -13.14 -11.06
C ARG A 211 -14.45 -12.65 -9.72
N THR A 212 -13.86 -11.48 -9.73
CA THR A 212 -13.42 -10.77 -8.52
C THR A 212 -13.99 -9.37 -8.50
N GLU A 213 -14.49 -8.95 -7.34
CA GLU A 213 -15.03 -7.60 -7.11
C GLU A 213 -14.36 -7.01 -5.88
N PHE A 214 -14.08 -5.73 -5.93
CA PHE A 214 -13.54 -4.99 -4.79
C PHE A 214 -13.82 -3.50 -4.94
N SER A 215 -13.86 -2.83 -3.79
CA SER A 215 -13.93 -1.37 -3.71
C SER A 215 -12.76 -0.86 -2.86
N TYR A 216 -12.24 0.30 -3.25
CA TYR A 216 -11.13 0.93 -2.57
C TYR A 216 -11.51 2.34 -2.11
N PRO A 217 -11.30 2.67 -0.84
CA PRO A 217 -11.09 4.05 -0.46
C PRO A 217 -9.70 4.45 -0.95
N TYR A 218 -9.57 5.62 -1.55
CA TYR A 218 -8.26 6.17 -1.82
C TYR A 218 -8.28 7.68 -1.66
N SER A 219 -7.65 8.15 -0.62
CA SER A 219 -7.51 9.58 -0.36
C SER A 219 -6.33 9.87 0.57
N ILE A 220 -5.92 11.13 0.58
CA ILE A 220 -5.07 11.65 1.65
C ILE A 220 -5.93 12.63 2.43
N SER A 221 -6.25 12.29 3.67
CA SER A 221 -7.18 13.06 4.49
C SER A 221 -6.70 14.51 4.71
N LYS A 222 -7.65 15.43 4.88
CA LYS A 222 -7.35 16.84 5.21
C LYS A 222 -6.51 16.94 6.50
N GLY A 223 -6.77 16.05 7.46
CA GLY A 223 -6.04 16.00 8.73
C GLY A 223 -4.59 15.59 8.55
N MET A 224 -4.31 14.58 7.72
CA MET A 224 -2.93 14.15 7.46
C MET A 224 -2.15 15.22 6.70
N ARG A 225 -2.75 15.86 5.69
CA ARG A 225 -2.13 17.00 4.97
C ARG A 225 -1.79 18.15 5.92
N ALA A 226 -2.71 18.46 6.85
CA ALA A 226 -2.47 19.51 7.85
C ALA A 226 -1.34 19.14 8.81
N LEU A 227 -1.23 17.88 9.23
CA LEU A 227 -0.13 17.39 10.06
C LEU A 227 1.22 17.54 9.35
N TYR A 228 1.33 17.09 8.10
CA TYR A 228 2.56 17.19 7.30
C TYR A 228 2.99 18.65 7.12
N ARG A 229 2.04 19.54 6.82
CA ARG A 229 2.30 20.99 6.72
C ARG A 229 2.80 21.56 8.03
N LEU A 230 2.17 21.22 9.16
CA LEU A 230 2.58 21.70 10.48
C LEU A 230 4.00 21.22 10.85
N LEU A 231 4.32 19.95 10.61
CA LEU A 231 5.66 19.41 10.82
C LEU A 231 6.71 20.19 10.00
N LYS A 232 6.43 20.40 8.70
CA LYS A 232 7.30 21.20 7.80
C LYS A 232 7.51 22.63 8.34
N GLU A 233 6.43 23.30 8.74
CA GLU A 233 6.48 24.67 9.27
C GLU A 233 7.31 24.79 10.55
N ARG A 234 7.37 23.72 11.34
CA ARG A 234 8.15 23.63 12.60
C ARG A 234 9.54 23.02 12.40
N CYS A 235 9.98 22.85 11.16
CA CYS A 235 11.28 22.28 10.80
C CYS A 235 11.51 20.88 11.42
N ILE A 236 10.48 20.04 11.41
CA ILE A 236 10.54 18.62 11.76
C ILE A 236 10.50 17.85 10.43
N ASP A 237 11.54 17.07 10.17
CA ASP A 237 11.69 16.35 8.92
C ASP A 237 10.79 15.10 8.89
N ILE A 238 10.23 14.78 7.71
CA ILE A 238 9.27 13.69 7.54
C ILE A 238 9.88 12.63 6.64
N TYR A 239 9.90 11.39 7.10
CA TYR A 239 10.30 10.23 6.32
C TYR A 239 9.14 9.26 6.16
N ILE A 240 9.04 8.68 4.98
CA ILE A 240 8.10 7.60 4.68
C ILE A 240 8.89 6.31 4.52
N VAL A 241 8.50 5.26 5.28
CA VAL A 241 9.12 3.94 5.20
C VAL A 241 8.01 2.90 5.02
N SER A 242 7.89 2.36 3.81
CA SER A 242 6.79 1.49 3.40
C SER A 242 7.29 0.19 2.75
N THR A 243 6.44 -0.83 2.73
CA THR A 243 6.66 -2.06 1.95
C THR A 243 6.16 -1.96 0.51
N SER A 244 5.45 -0.91 0.17
CA SER A 244 5.01 -0.63 -1.21
C SER A 244 6.15 -0.21 -2.10
N HIS A 245 5.94 -0.27 -3.42
CA HIS A 245 6.96 0.03 -4.41
C HIS A 245 7.39 1.50 -4.36
N THR A 246 8.70 1.73 -4.38
CA THR A 246 9.29 3.08 -4.20
C THR A 246 8.68 4.11 -5.13
N GLU A 247 8.58 3.85 -6.44
CA GLU A 247 8.09 4.81 -7.42
C GLU A 247 6.60 5.13 -7.26
N ILE A 248 5.82 4.18 -6.72
CA ILE A 248 4.39 4.40 -6.45
C ILE A 248 4.23 5.40 -5.30
N ILE A 249 5.02 5.25 -4.23
CA ILE A 249 4.97 6.18 -3.09
C ILE A 249 5.59 7.51 -3.48
N ASP A 250 6.72 7.50 -4.19
CA ASP A 250 7.44 8.68 -4.65
C ASP A 250 6.55 9.61 -5.48
N ALA A 251 5.75 9.03 -6.38
CA ALA A 251 4.77 9.75 -7.18
C ALA A 251 3.78 10.55 -6.31
N GLN A 252 3.36 10.00 -5.17
CA GLN A 252 2.38 10.62 -4.28
C GLN A 252 3.01 11.61 -3.31
N ALA A 253 4.17 11.30 -2.77
CA ALA A 253 4.80 12.10 -1.73
C ALA A 253 5.47 13.38 -2.25
N TYR A 254 5.93 13.37 -3.50
CA TYR A 254 6.57 14.54 -4.10
C TYR A 254 5.67 15.36 -5.03
N MET A 255 4.52 14.84 -5.44
CA MET A 255 3.52 15.61 -6.22
C MET A 255 2.59 16.39 -5.28
N THR A 256 3.16 17.36 -4.57
CA THR A 256 2.47 18.11 -3.50
C THR A 256 1.21 18.83 -3.96
N GLU A 257 1.17 19.31 -5.21
CA GLU A 257 -0.01 19.97 -5.77
C GLU A 257 -1.20 19.01 -5.95
N LEU A 258 -0.93 17.74 -6.29
CA LEU A 258 -1.97 16.73 -6.51
C LEU A 258 -2.39 16.04 -5.20
N PHE A 259 -1.42 15.60 -4.40
CA PHE A 259 -1.68 14.77 -3.22
C PHE A 259 -1.66 15.57 -1.91
N GLY A 260 -1.10 16.77 -1.91
CA GLY A 260 -1.12 17.70 -0.78
C GLY A 260 -0.21 17.30 0.38
N LEU A 261 0.76 16.41 0.16
CA LEU A 261 1.79 16.10 1.15
C LEU A 261 2.95 17.09 1.02
N GLU A 262 3.38 17.66 2.14
CA GLU A 262 4.43 18.66 2.19
C GLU A 262 5.53 18.26 3.18
N GLY A 263 6.79 18.60 2.87
CA GLY A 263 7.90 18.46 3.83
C GLY A 263 8.48 17.05 3.91
N VAL A 264 8.19 16.16 2.97
CA VAL A 264 8.80 14.83 2.91
C VAL A 264 10.29 14.97 2.59
N ALA A 265 11.14 14.55 3.52
CA ALA A 265 12.60 14.60 3.43
C ALA A 265 13.19 13.35 2.75
N GLY A 266 12.50 12.21 2.81
CA GLY A 266 12.93 10.99 2.15
C GLY A 266 11.88 9.89 2.17
N ILE A 267 12.03 8.96 1.21
CA ILE A 267 11.13 7.83 1.00
C ILE A 267 11.95 6.56 0.88
N TYR A 268 11.49 5.52 1.54
CA TYR A 268 12.10 4.19 1.53
C TYR A 268 11.04 3.12 1.29
N GLY A 269 10.74 2.90 0.03
CA GLY A 269 9.90 1.78 -0.44
C GLY A 269 10.73 0.54 -0.77
N ILE A 270 10.11 -0.44 -1.44
CA ILE A 270 10.76 -1.63 -1.99
C ILE A 270 10.80 -1.51 -3.51
N SER A 271 11.89 -1.94 -4.11
CA SER A 271 12.04 -1.99 -5.56
C SER A 271 12.76 -3.27 -5.98
N PHE A 272 12.46 -3.77 -7.16
CA PHE A 272 13.27 -4.80 -7.81
C PHE A 272 14.59 -4.22 -8.33
N PRO A 273 15.59 -5.08 -8.57
CA PRO A 273 16.82 -4.67 -9.25
C PRO A 273 16.52 -4.07 -10.63
N VAL A 274 17.32 -3.08 -11.01
CA VAL A 274 17.26 -2.42 -12.32
C VAL A 274 18.48 -2.85 -13.12
N GLU A 275 18.26 -3.44 -14.31
CA GLU A 275 19.29 -3.79 -15.27
C GLU A 275 18.97 -3.09 -16.61
N GLU A 276 19.98 -2.50 -17.23
CA GLU A 276 19.81 -1.72 -18.46
C GLU A 276 18.67 -0.68 -18.40
N GLY A 277 18.49 -0.07 -17.22
CA GLY A 277 17.46 0.92 -16.95
C GLY A 277 16.02 0.38 -16.80
N ARG A 278 15.85 -0.93 -16.68
CA ARG A 278 14.54 -1.58 -16.54
C ARG A 278 14.50 -2.51 -15.34
N TYR A 279 13.33 -2.64 -14.72
CA TYR A 279 13.12 -3.59 -13.64
C TYR A 279 13.26 -5.03 -14.13
N VAL A 280 13.97 -5.82 -13.33
CA VAL A 280 14.13 -7.26 -13.55
C VAL A 280 13.59 -8.01 -12.34
N CYS A 281 12.56 -8.85 -12.58
CA CYS A 281 12.04 -9.69 -11.53
C CYS A 281 13.02 -10.84 -11.24
N ARG A 282 13.76 -10.71 -10.14
CA ARG A 282 14.61 -11.78 -9.60
C ARG A 282 14.41 -11.87 -8.11
N TYR A 283 13.80 -12.95 -7.67
CA TYR A 283 13.71 -13.25 -6.25
C TYR A 283 15.06 -13.68 -5.72
N SER A 284 15.50 -13.03 -4.65
CA SER A 284 16.71 -13.34 -3.92
C SER A 284 16.43 -13.35 -2.43
N GLU A 285 17.27 -14.00 -1.64
CA GLU A 285 17.15 -13.94 -0.18
C GLU A 285 17.19 -12.50 0.35
N SER A 286 17.99 -11.63 -0.26
CA SER A 286 18.04 -10.22 0.11
C SER A 286 16.73 -9.51 -0.15
N LEU A 287 16.08 -9.79 -1.28
CA LEU A 287 14.78 -9.18 -1.60
C LEU A 287 13.67 -9.71 -0.68
N ILE A 288 13.68 -11.00 -0.34
CA ILE A 288 12.72 -11.57 0.62
C ILE A 288 12.89 -10.93 2.01
N ARG A 289 14.14 -10.64 2.44
CA ARG A 289 14.40 -9.93 3.70
C ARG A 289 13.84 -8.51 3.73
N GLU A 290 13.62 -7.89 2.57
CA GLU A 290 12.97 -6.57 2.48
C GLU A 290 11.48 -6.63 2.86
N MET A 291 10.87 -7.81 2.94
CA MET A 291 9.47 -8.00 3.39
C MET A 291 9.36 -8.35 4.88
N LEU A 292 10.46 -8.43 5.60
CA LEU A 292 10.43 -8.71 7.04
C LEU A 292 10.12 -7.43 7.84
N PRO A 293 9.38 -7.54 8.97
CA PRO A 293 9.03 -6.38 9.82
C PRO A 293 10.26 -5.56 10.24
N GLU A 294 11.39 -6.21 10.51
CA GLU A 294 12.64 -5.57 10.94
C GLU A 294 13.27 -4.67 9.88
N ARG A 295 12.83 -4.80 8.63
CA ARG A 295 13.35 -3.95 7.54
C ARG A 295 13.14 -2.47 7.83
N LYS A 296 11.95 -2.06 8.27
CA LYS A 296 11.67 -0.66 8.53
C LYS A 296 12.58 -0.11 9.64
N THR A 297 12.80 -0.88 10.70
CA THR A 297 13.75 -0.54 11.76
C THR A 297 15.19 -0.43 11.24
N ARG A 298 15.62 -1.37 10.40
CA ARG A 298 16.95 -1.35 9.77
C ARG A 298 17.14 -0.10 8.90
N VAL A 299 16.17 0.24 8.07
CA VAL A 299 16.20 1.46 7.23
C VAL A 299 16.36 2.71 8.10
N ILE A 300 15.60 2.81 9.18
CA ILE A 300 15.71 3.96 10.08
C ILE A 300 17.10 4.04 10.70
N ARG A 301 17.62 2.93 11.23
CA ARG A 301 18.95 2.87 11.87
C ARG A 301 20.10 3.17 10.93
N GLU A 302 20.05 2.66 9.71
CA GLU A 302 21.16 2.71 8.76
C GLU A 302 21.12 3.90 7.82
N ARG A 303 19.92 4.41 7.51
CA ARG A 303 19.74 5.42 6.46
C ARG A 303 19.25 6.77 6.97
N ILE A 304 18.49 6.80 8.06
CA ILE A 304 17.86 8.03 8.57
C ILE A 304 18.58 8.53 9.82
N ALA A 305 18.65 7.73 10.88
CA ALA A 305 19.21 8.12 12.18
C ALA A 305 20.66 8.68 12.12
N PRO A 306 21.56 8.20 11.23
CA PRO A 306 22.90 8.80 11.12
C PRO A 306 22.89 10.29 10.79
N GLY A 307 21.90 10.76 10.01
CA GLY A 307 21.70 12.18 9.71
C GLY A 307 21.25 13.01 10.93
N TYR A 308 20.87 12.37 12.02
CA TYR A 308 20.36 12.98 13.26
C TYR A 308 21.16 12.55 14.49
N HIS A 309 22.47 12.35 14.35
CA HIS A 309 23.38 11.91 15.42
C HIS A 309 22.98 10.57 16.07
N GLY A 310 22.38 9.67 15.32
CA GLY A 310 21.91 8.36 15.79
C GLY A 310 20.61 8.37 16.59
N ARG A 311 19.95 9.53 16.73
CA ARG A 311 18.66 9.63 17.42
C ARG A 311 17.55 8.89 16.66
N GLY A 312 16.60 8.34 17.41
CA GLY A 312 15.37 7.77 16.87
C GLY A 312 14.35 8.83 16.45
N PRO A 313 13.27 8.42 15.77
CA PRO A 313 12.19 9.32 15.35
C PRO A 313 11.44 9.89 16.57
N LEU A 314 11.06 11.16 16.51
CA LEU A 314 10.21 11.82 17.52
C LEU A 314 8.81 11.21 17.56
N LEU A 315 8.24 11.01 16.39
CA LEU A 315 6.91 10.49 16.12
C LEU A 315 6.99 9.37 15.10
N THR A 316 6.26 8.28 15.36
CA THR A 316 6.01 7.21 14.37
C THR A 316 4.52 7.08 14.09
N ALA A 317 4.14 6.58 12.92
CA ALA A 317 2.76 6.30 12.59
C ALA A 317 2.63 4.95 11.87
N MET A 318 1.57 4.18 12.21
CA MET A 318 1.35 2.81 11.76
C MET A 318 -0.13 2.47 11.63
N ASP A 319 -0.45 1.43 10.85
CA ASP A 319 -1.80 0.83 10.80
C ASP A 319 -1.79 -0.68 11.05
N SER A 320 -0.65 -1.34 11.01
CA SER A 320 -0.55 -2.80 11.00
C SER A 320 0.52 -3.37 11.93
N ALA A 321 0.44 -4.66 12.21
CA ALA A 321 1.42 -5.38 13.02
C ALA A 321 2.84 -5.37 12.40
N PHE A 322 2.96 -5.21 11.09
CA PHE A 322 4.25 -5.09 10.41
C PHE A 322 5.08 -3.90 10.88
N ASP A 323 4.43 -2.90 11.45
CA ASP A 323 5.06 -1.64 11.86
C ASP A 323 5.45 -1.62 13.33
N LEU A 324 4.97 -2.57 14.13
CA LEU A 324 5.26 -2.62 15.57
C LEU A 324 6.74 -2.60 15.88
N ASP A 325 7.56 -3.27 15.05
CA ASP A 325 9.00 -3.34 15.28
C ASP A 325 9.63 -1.94 15.26
N PHE A 326 9.44 -1.16 14.20
CA PHE A 326 10.05 0.18 14.12
C PHE A 326 9.40 1.18 15.08
N CYS A 327 8.12 1.05 15.39
CA CYS A 327 7.43 1.94 16.34
C CYS A 327 7.90 1.74 17.78
N THR A 328 8.46 0.58 18.10
CA THR A 328 8.91 0.25 19.45
C THR A 328 10.43 0.20 19.63
N ALA A 329 11.19 0.24 18.53
CA ALA A 329 12.63 0.00 18.51
C ALA A 329 13.49 1.15 19.08
N PHE A 330 12.98 2.39 19.06
CA PHE A 330 13.76 3.58 19.40
C PHE A 330 13.35 4.19 20.73
N PRO A 331 14.28 4.36 21.69
CA PRO A 331 13.97 4.97 22.98
C PRO A 331 13.56 6.45 22.89
N ASP A 332 14.01 7.14 21.85
CA ASP A 332 13.73 8.57 21.62
C ASP A 332 12.31 8.84 21.10
N THR A 333 11.59 7.82 20.61
CA THR A 333 10.22 7.98 20.13
C THR A 333 9.29 8.37 21.27
N GLN A 334 8.71 9.56 21.17
CA GLN A 334 7.84 10.11 22.22
C GLN A 334 6.37 9.81 22.00
N LEU A 335 5.96 9.52 20.76
CA LEU A 335 4.58 9.19 20.43
C LEU A 335 4.53 8.25 19.23
N THR A 336 3.62 7.28 19.27
CA THR A 336 3.19 6.50 18.09
C THR A 336 1.72 6.76 17.81
N LEU A 337 1.41 7.17 16.58
CA LEU A 337 0.04 7.21 16.07
C LEU A 337 -0.33 5.84 15.48
N ILE A 338 -1.45 5.30 15.92
CA ILE A 338 -2.00 4.04 15.43
C ILE A 338 -3.28 4.38 14.66
N MET A 339 -3.25 4.18 13.35
CA MET A 339 -4.37 4.47 12.47
C MET A 339 -5.36 3.30 12.51
N SER A 340 -6.59 3.56 12.96
CA SER A 340 -7.65 2.55 13.10
C SER A 340 -8.65 2.70 11.99
N ARG A 341 -8.77 1.65 11.15
CA ARG A 341 -9.68 1.64 10.00
C ARG A 341 -11.05 1.11 10.41
N ALA A 342 -12.10 1.87 10.09
CA ALA A 342 -13.49 1.43 10.21
C ALA A 342 -14.03 1.07 8.81
N ARG A 343 -14.49 -0.16 8.63
CA ARG A 343 -14.96 -0.68 7.35
C ARG A 343 -16.49 -0.72 7.28
N GLY A 344 -17.06 -0.12 6.23
CA GLY A 344 -18.48 -0.21 5.91
C GLY A 344 -19.38 0.40 7.00
N ASN A 345 -20.55 -0.22 7.24
CA ASN A 345 -21.51 0.22 8.26
C ASN A 345 -20.95 0.18 9.70
N ALA A 346 -19.87 -0.56 9.90
CA ALA A 346 -19.16 -0.55 11.18
C ALA A 346 -18.49 0.81 11.49
N ALA A 347 -18.26 1.65 10.48
CA ALA A 347 -17.75 3.02 10.69
C ALA A 347 -18.69 3.89 11.55
N THR A 348 -19.99 3.60 11.57
CA THR A 348 -20.98 4.32 12.37
C THR A 348 -21.32 3.61 13.69
N GLU A 349 -20.99 2.32 13.81
CA GLU A 349 -21.40 1.48 14.94
C GLU A 349 -20.24 1.03 15.82
N HIS A 350 -18.98 1.03 15.32
CA HIS A 350 -17.80 0.61 16.05
C HIS A 350 -16.75 1.71 16.13
N THR A 351 -16.83 2.48 17.17
CA THR A 351 -15.79 3.44 17.57
C THR A 351 -14.68 2.78 18.41
N GLY A 352 -14.80 1.48 18.68
CA GLY A 352 -13.90 0.72 19.54
C GLY A 352 -12.66 0.19 18.81
N LEU A 353 -11.68 -0.25 19.59
CA LEU A 353 -10.45 -0.86 19.10
C LEU A 353 -10.71 -2.31 18.68
N THR A 354 -10.02 -2.77 17.63
CA THR A 354 -9.97 -4.20 17.29
C THR A 354 -9.08 -4.99 18.26
N TRP A 355 -9.23 -6.31 18.35
CA TRP A 355 -8.36 -7.16 19.17
C TRP A 355 -6.85 -6.98 18.89
N PRO A 356 -6.38 -6.95 17.64
CA PRO A 356 -4.98 -6.63 17.37
C PRO A 356 -4.56 -5.29 17.95
N GLN A 357 -5.39 -4.26 17.84
CA GLN A 357 -5.09 -2.92 18.36
C GLN A 357 -5.02 -2.89 19.89
N CYS A 358 -5.86 -3.66 20.60
CA CYS A 358 -5.75 -3.82 22.04
C CYS A 358 -4.42 -4.47 22.45
N ASN A 359 -3.98 -5.51 21.74
CA ASN A 359 -2.69 -6.14 21.96
C ASN A 359 -1.51 -5.19 21.67
N TRP A 360 -1.63 -4.32 20.66
CA TRP A 360 -0.62 -3.28 20.40
C TRP A 360 -0.57 -2.27 21.53
N ALA A 361 -1.73 -1.82 22.01
CA ALA A 361 -1.81 -0.92 23.17
C ALA A 361 -1.10 -1.51 24.39
N GLU A 362 -1.29 -2.78 24.68
CA GLU A 362 -0.58 -3.50 25.74
C GLU A 362 0.93 -3.53 25.47
N THR A 363 1.36 -3.81 24.24
CA THR A 363 2.77 -3.81 23.85
C THR A 363 3.43 -2.44 24.09
N PHE A 364 2.76 -1.35 23.71
CA PHE A 364 3.28 0.00 23.97
C PHE A 364 3.31 0.32 25.46
N SER A 365 2.26 -0.03 26.19
CA SER A 365 2.15 0.21 27.65
C SER A 365 3.23 -0.55 28.42
N THR A 366 3.47 -1.82 28.12
CA THR A 366 4.51 -2.63 28.79
C THR A 366 5.92 -2.13 28.51
N ARG A 367 6.14 -1.46 27.38
CA ARG A 367 7.40 -0.81 27.01
C ARG A 367 7.49 0.65 27.47
N ASN A 368 6.50 1.13 28.24
CA ASN A 368 6.38 2.53 28.70
C ASN A 368 6.46 3.52 27.51
N ARG A 369 5.73 3.22 26.42
CA ARG A 369 5.65 4.06 25.21
C ARG A 369 4.31 4.77 25.14
N ARG A 370 4.32 6.03 24.76
CA ARG A 370 3.08 6.78 24.49
C ARG A 370 2.56 6.43 23.10
N TYR A 371 1.27 6.20 23.01
CA TYR A 371 0.57 5.96 21.75
C TYR A 371 -0.77 6.67 21.75
N ALA A 372 -1.32 6.89 20.57
CA ALA A 372 -2.64 7.45 20.35
C ALA A 372 -3.32 6.78 19.16
N PHE A 373 -4.59 6.43 19.32
CA PHE A 373 -5.40 5.91 18.22
C PHE A 373 -6.11 7.05 17.49
N GLN A 374 -6.12 6.98 16.15
CA GLN A 374 -6.86 7.88 15.29
C GLN A 374 -7.67 7.06 14.28
N GLY A 375 -8.98 7.31 14.23
CA GLY A 375 -9.86 6.62 13.29
C GLY A 375 -9.72 7.13 11.86
N ILE A 376 -9.96 6.23 10.91
CA ILE A 376 -10.15 6.50 9.49
C ILE A 376 -11.51 5.96 9.07
N ASP A 377 -12.33 6.81 8.48
CA ASP A 377 -13.55 6.38 7.79
C ASP A 377 -13.20 5.99 6.35
N GLU A 378 -13.17 4.69 6.09
CA GLU A 378 -12.86 4.16 4.75
C GLU A 378 -13.97 4.43 3.72
N THR A 379 -15.15 4.92 4.13
CA THR A 379 -16.23 5.25 3.19
C THR A 379 -16.03 6.59 2.50
N ASN A 380 -15.31 7.52 3.14
CA ASN A 380 -15.09 8.88 2.63
C ASN A 380 -13.62 9.32 2.70
N GLY A 381 -12.74 8.48 3.24
CA GLY A 381 -11.30 8.74 3.30
C GLY A 381 -10.90 9.87 4.26
N GLN A 382 -11.70 10.16 5.28
CA GLN A 382 -11.40 11.21 6.26
C GLN A 382 -11.03 10.61 7.62
N LEU A 383 -10.31 11.41 8.42
CA LEU A 383 -10.07 11.06 9.82
C LEU A 383 -11.34 11.24 10.63
N VAL A 384 -11.56 10.34 11.58
CA VAL A 384 -12.65 10.38 12.55
C VAL A 384 -12.13 10.09 13.95
N PRO A 385 -12.71 10.66 15.03
CA PRO A 385 -12.35 10.29 16.38
C PRO A 385 -12.60 8.80 16.64
N VAL A 386 -11.73 8.20 17.48
CA VAL A 386 -11.92 6.83 18.00
C VAL A 386 -12.04 6.90 19.52
N GLU A 387 -13.03 6.21 20.07
CA GLU A 387 -13.13 6.00 21.50
C GLU A 387 -12.10 4.95 21.96
N THR A 388 -11.07 5.37 22.66
CA THR A 388 -9.88 4.57 22.99
C THR A 388 -10.05 3.66 24.21
N THR A 389 -11.25 3.61 24.83
CA THR A 389 -11.44 3.01 26.17
C THR A 389 -12.05 1.61 26.16
N ALA A 390 -12.57 1.11 25.04
CA ALA A 390 -13.22 -0.19 25.00
C ALA A 390 -12.47 -1.18 24.08
N CYS A 391 -11.73 -2.10 24.69
CA CYS A 391 -11.36 -3.33 23.98
C CYS A 391 -12.59 -4.19 23.75
N PRO A 392 -12.71 -4.87 22.59
CA PRO A 392 -13.79 -5.83 22.35
C PRO A 392 -13.83 -6.91 23.43
N THR A 393 -15.02 -7.32 23.81
CA THR A 393 -15.21 -8.49 24.70
C THR A 393 -15.14 -9.78 23.90
N ASP A 394 -14.82 -10.93 24.55
CA ASP A 394 -14.71 -12.25 23.88
C ASP A 394 -15.95 -12.67 23.08
N THR A 395 -17.08 -12.00 23.29
CA THR A 395 -18.35 -12.26 22.58
C THR A 395 -18.40 -11.69 21.17
N ASP A 396 -17.56 -10.72 20.85
CA ASP A 396 -17.59 -9.99 19.57
C ASP A 396 -16.82 -10.73 18.44
N ASN A 397 -16.14 -11.83 18.77
CA ASN A 397 -15.29 -12.59 17.84
C ASN A 397 -16.01 -13.76 17.13
N LYS A 398 -17.36 -13.87 17.22
CA LYS A 398 -18.14 -15.00 16.69
C LYS A 398 -19.02 -14.67 15.47
N THR A 399 -18.77 -13.56 14.78
CA THR A 399 -19.50 -13.25 13.54
C THR A 399 -18.60 -13.25 12.32
#